data_4839f1c020cccbf1d25d3cfb70fcf8bc
#
_entry.id   4839f1c020cccbf1d25d3cfb70fcf8bc
#
_cell.length_a   1.000
_cell.length_b   1.000
_cell.length_c   1.000
_cell.angle_alpha   90.00
_cell.angle_beta   90.00
_cell.angle_gamma   90.00
#
_symmetry.space_group_name_H-M   'P 1'
#
loop_
_entity.id
_entity.type
_entity.pdbx_description
1 polymer ?
#
loop_
_entity_poly.entity_id
_entity_poly.type
_entity_poly.pdbx_seq_one_letter_code
_entity_poly.pdbx_strand_id
1 'polypeptide(L)'
;MDGFSVEGNEIQLHPFLDIGAGFSAEAGESGISAFVDILGKGGTGPDPFLGRGWGLRQFLRMTGHTYLILPLFSSVVYAVGTLFLKRALELGQSPRRVIVGSNLAMGVSFLPLLFWASFPKGEFPEWMWLAPPLCSFLFFLGQVGTFRALAGGDVSVATPVLGSKVVLTAVGSALLLPGAVPGRFWLGAALCSAGVALLGLGGGGKSKGAGRAVGWGLAAAASFSLTDVIVAKAAPHIGLALFGPLMMGGVAMLSVLVLPVWVWGGLATGVGRGWLVWGVGLIGVQALGVLSGIVISGDPIGVNVVYALRGLWSVGLVVFVGGWVGNREAGLPWRVLAIRGAGAGLLFLAVWAILA
;
A
#
# COMPACT_ATOMS: atom_id res chain seq x y z
N MET A 1 -16.73 28.88 33.87
CA MET A 1 -17.60 29.46 32.84
C MET A 1 -16.71 30.33 31.99
N ASP A 2 -16.21 29.79 30.90
CA ASP A 2 -15.70 30.62 29.82
C ASP A 2 -15.40 29.72 28.63
N GLY A 3 -15.94 30.17 27.53
CA GLY A 3 -16.25 29.47 26.32
C GLY A 3 -15.05 28.91 25.56
N PHE A 4 -15.20 27.69 25.17
CA PHE A 4 -14.42 27.08 24.09
C PHE A 4 -15.08 27.44 22.77
N SER A 5 -14.51 28.38 22.03
CA SER A 5 -14.79 28.59 20.63
C SER A 5 -13.91 27.61 19.81
N VAL A 6 -14.54 26.71 19.10
CA VAL A 6 -13.87 25.85 18.14
C VAL A 6 -13.87 26.60 16.80
N GLU A 7 -12.78 27.29 16.51
CA GLU A 7 -12.48 27.80 15.17
C GLU A 7 -11.35 27.01 14.54
N GLY A 8 -11.61 26.50 13.34
CA GLY A 8 -10.59 26.18 12.35
C GLY A 8 -9.93 24.81 12.48
N ASN A 9 -10.46 23.82 11.76
CA ASN A 9 -9.79 22.54 11.45
C ASN A 9 -8.61 22.74 10.47
N GLU A 10 -7.59 23.47 10.86
CA GLU A 10 -6.28 23.41 10.22
C GLU A 10 -5.37 22.48 11.02
N ILE A 11 -5.10 21.29 10.47
CA ILE A 11 -4.03 20.43 10.95
C ILE A 11 -2.73 21.13 10.57
N GLN A 12 -2.24 22.02 11.41
CA GLN A 12 -0.92 22.60 11.29
C GLN A 12 0.12 21.50 11.58
N LEU A 13 0.64 20.90 10.53
CA LEU A 13 1.87 20.14 10.57
C LEU A 13 3.03 21.12 10.66
N HIS A 14 3.43 21.45 11.88
CA HIS A 14 4.62 22.28 12.19
C HIS A 14 5.92 21.67 11.64
N PRO A 15 7.02 22.41 11.49
CA PRO A 15 8.05 22.40 10.44
C PRO A 15 9.03 21.24 10.41
N PHE A 16 8.66 20.07 10.90
CA PHE A 16 9.53 18.88 10.94
C PHE A 16 9.62 18.08 9.63
N LEU A 17 8.97 18.53 8.56
CA LEU A 17 8.97 17.84 7.26
C LEU A 17 9.75 18.60 6.16
N ASP A 18 10.61 19.53 6.53
CA ASP A 18 11.48 20.24 5.59
C ASP A 18 12.79 19.49 5.24
N ILE A 19 12.79 18.17 5.38
CA ILE A 19 13.91 17.31 4.92
C ILE A 19 13.87 17.10 3.38
N GLY A 20 13.11 17.89 2.67
CA GLY A 20 12.95 17.75 1.22
C GLY A 20 13.56 18.87 0.37
N ALA A 21 14.18 19.90 0.98
CA ALA A 21 14.68 21.04 0.23
C ALA A 21 16.14 20.89 -0.27
N GLY A 22 16.78 19.72 -0.12
CA GLY A 22 18.18 19.49 -0.48
C GLY A 22 18.43 18.46 -1.59
N PHE A 23 17.42 17.83 -2.14
CA PHE A 23 17.60 16.98 -3.32
C PHE A 23 17.42 17.83 -4.57
N SER A 24 18.48 18.52 -4.98
CA SER A 24 18.57 19.19 -6.27
C SER A 24 18.50 18.14 -7.40
N ALA A 25 17.78 18.51 -8.46
CA ALA A 25 17.49 17.71 -9.66
C ALA A 25 18.72 17.54 -10.58
N GLU A 26 19.83 17.02 -10.05
CA GLU A 26 21.05 16.70 -10.81
C GLU A 26 21.48 15.22 -10.65
N ALA A 27 20.56 14.30 -10.35
CA ALA A 27 20.77 12.90 -10.64
C ALA A 27 20.44 12.70 -12.12
N GLY A 28 21.45 12.95 -12.96
CA GLY A 28 21.32 12.96 -14.41
C GLY A 28 20.79 11.63 -14.96
N GLU A 29 20.23 11.68 -16.18
CA GLU A 29 19.68 10.58 -16.97
C GLU A 29 20.52 9.28 -16.95
N SER A 30 21.83 9.38 -16.67
CA SER A 30 22.74 8.24 -16.53
C SER A 30 22.46 7.33 -15.32
N GLY A 31 21.95 7.87 -14.20
CA GLY A 31 21.66 7.07 -13.00
C GLY A 31 20.40 6.23 -13.16
N ILE A 32 19.38 6.78 -13.81
CA ILE A 32 18.10 6.07 -14.04
C ILE A 32 18.29 4.99 -15.12
N SER A 33 19.04 5.29 -16.18
CA SER A 33 19.31 4.30 -17.24
C SER A 33 20.18 3.15 -16.72
N ALA A 34 21.21 3.43 -15.90
CA ALA A 34 22.01 2.40 -15.24
C ALA A 34 21.17 1.53 -14.29
N PHE A 35 20.25 2.14 -13.53
CA PHE A 35 19.34 1.42 -12.64
C PHE A 35 18.34 0.55 -13.43
N VAL A 36 17.78 1.06 -14.53
CA VAL A 36 16.90 0.29 -15.43
C VAL A 36 17.66 -0.85 -16.11
N ASP A 37 18.92 -0.62 -16.53
CA ASP A 37 19.78 -1.65 -17.11
C ASP A 37 20.14 -2.75 -16.10
N ILE A 38 20.41 -2.39 -14.85
CA ILE A 38 20.64 -3.37 -13.77
C ILE A 38 19.40 -4.22 -13.54
N LEU A 39 18.21 -3.60 -13.50
CA LEU A 39 16.94 -4.32 -13.32
C LEU A 39 16.53 -5.11 -14.58
N GLY A 40 16.90 -4.66 -15.77
CA GLY A 40 16.56 -5.28 -17.07
C GLY A 40 17.36 -6.54 -17.42
N LYS A 41 18.59 -6.69 -16.96
CA LYS A 41 19.52 -7.79 -17.33
C LYS A 41 19.34 -9.10 -16.55
N GLY A 42 18.14 -9.42 -16.04
CA GLY A 42 17.83 -10.72 -15.44
C GLY A 42 17.61 -11.78 -16.52
N GLY A 43 18.54 -12.75 -16.62
CA GLY A 43 18.69 -13.72 -17.70
C GLY A 43 17.46 -14.57 -18.03
N THR A 44 17.30 -14.81 -19.33
CA THR A 44 16.33 -15.72 -19.97
C THR A 44 16.86 -17.16 -20.01
N GLY A 45 17.18 -17.77 -18.85
CA GLY A 45 17.58 -19.18 -18.78
C GLY A 45 16.48 -20.02 -18.08
N PRO A 46 16.32 -21.32 -18.41
CA PRO A 46 15.42 -22.19 -17.67
C PRO A 46 15.89 -22.29 -16.22
N ASP A 47 14.99 -22.01 -15.28
CA ASP A 47 15.22 -21.91 -13.85
C ASP A 47 15.82 -23.20 -13.26
N PRO A 48 17.12 -23.28 -12.92
CA PRO A 48 17.70 -24.43 -12.23
C PRO A 48 17.39 -24.45 -10.73
N PHE A 49 16.62 -23.47 -10.19
CA PHE A 49 16.42 -23.23 -8.78
C PHE A 49 15.12 -23.80 -8.16
N LEU A 50 14.46 -24.72 -8.84
CA LEU A 50 13.31 -25.46 -8.31
C LEU A 50 13.65 -26.51 -7.23
N GLY A 51 14.80 -26.36 -6.55
CA GLY A 51 15.31 -27.28 -5.53
C GLY A 51 15.02 -26.84 -4.09
N ARG A 52 14.01 -27.43 -3.45
CA ARG A 52 13.83 -27.60 -1.99
C ARG A 52 13.35 -26.42 -1.11
N GLY A 53 12.57 -25.47 -1.62
CA GLY A 53 11.65 -24.68 -0.80
C GLY A 53 10.21 -25.24 -0.85
N TRP A 54 10.07 -26.53 -0.96
CA TRP A 54 8.87 -27.25 -1.47
C TRP A 54 7.69 -27.28 -0.52
N GLY A 55 7.89 -27.15 0.79
CA GLY A 55 6.78 -27.31 1.74
C GLY A 55 5.67 -26.25 1.59
N LEU A 56 6.01 -24.97 1.52
CA LEU A 56 5.04 -23.89 1.43
C LEU A 56 4.51 -23.71 -0.02
N ARG A 57 5.38 -23.88 -1.04
CA ARG A 57 4.96 -23.82 -2.45
C ARG A 57 4.09 -25.01 -2.86
N GLN A 58 4.31 -26.19 -2.28
CA GLN A 58 3.51 -27.38 -2.58
C GLN A 58 2.16 -27.34 -1.87
N PHE A 59 2.10 -26.81 -0.65
CA PHE A 59 0.85 -26.51 0.07
C PHE A 59 0.06 -25.36 -0.58
N LEU A 60 0.79 -24.39 -1.19
CA LEU A 60 0.24 -23.24 -1.91
C LEU A 60 0.32 -23.39 -3.43
N ARG A 61 0.45 -24.59 -3.99
CA ARG A 61 0.23 -24.83 -5.42
C ARG A 61 -1.26 -24.59 -5.72
N MET A 62 -1.62 -23.34 -5.56
CA MET A 62 -2.90 -22.80 -5.95
C MET A 62 -2.92 -22.80 -7.48
N THR A 63 -3.55 -23.82 -8.04
CA THR A 63 -3.77 -23.94 -9.49
C THR A 63 -4.69 -22.79 -9.94
N GLY A 64 -4.31 -22.08 -10.99
CA GLY A 64 -5.12 -20.99 -11.53
C GLY A 64 -5.09 -19.71 -10.69
N HIS A 65 -6.25 -19.12 -10.40
CA HIS A 65 -6.40 -17.81 -9.75
C HIS A 65 -6.55 -17.86 -8.22
N THR A 66 -6.32 -19.01 -7.59
CA THR A 66 -6.53 -19.19 -6.13
C THR A 66 -5.63 -18.31 -5.26
N TYR A 67 -4.45 -17.87 -5.77
CA TYR A 67 -3.60 -16.90 -5.08
C TYR A 67 -4.30 -15.56 -4.79
N LEU A 68 -5.34 -15.21 -5.56
CA LEU A 68 -6.13 -13.99 -5.40
C LEU A 68 -7.00 -13.97 -4.13
N ILE A 69 -7.16 -15.12 -3.47
CA ILE A 69 -7.81 -15.21 -2.15
C ILE A 69 -7.02 -14.40 -1.10
N LEU A 70 -5.68 -14.40 -1.18
CA LEU A 70 -4.83 -13.65 -0.24
C LEU A 70 -5.06 -12.13 -0.30
N PRO A 71 -4.98 -11.46 -1.48
CA PRO A 71 -5.28 -10.04 -1.56
C PRO A 71 -6.76 -9.73 -1.33
N LEU A 72 -7.69 -10.64 -1.65
CA LEU A 72 -9.11 -10.48 -1.33
C LEU A 72 -9.33 -10.43 0.19
N PHE A 73 -8.82 -11.42 0.92
CA PHE A 73 -8.85 -11.43 2.39
C PHE A 73 -8.18 -10.17 2.95
N SER A 74 -6.99 -9.81 2.45
CA SER A 74 -6.27 -8.61 2.87
C SER A 74 -7.07 -7.33 2.64
N SER A 75 -7.86 -7.27 1.56
CA SER A 75 -8.69 -6.10 1.25
C SER A 75 -9.81 -5.89 2.29
N VAL A 76 -10.42 -6.97 2.77
CA VAL A 76 -11.42 -6.94 3.85
C VAL A 76 -10.76 -6.55 5.18
N VAL A 77 -9.66 -7.22 5.54
CA VAL A 77 -8.92 -6.95 6.78
C VAL A 77 -8.44 -5.49 6.83
N TYR A 78 -7.96 -4.96 5.69
CA TYR A 78 -7.60 -3.55 5.59
C TYR A 78 -8.78 -2.62 5.86
N ALA A 79 -9.95 -2.90 5.25
CA ALA A 79 -11.13 -2.06 5.42
C ALA A 79 -11.60 -2.03 6.89
N VAL A 80 -11.60 -3.18 7.56
CA VAL A 80 -11.90 -3.26 9.00
C VAL A 80 -10.83 -2.52 9.80
N GLY A 81 -9.54 -2.76 9.53
CA GLY A 81 -8.43 -2.10 10.22
C GLY A 81 -8.51 -0.58 10.13
N THR A 82 -8.78 -0.04 8.93
CA THR A 82 -8.91 1.41 8.73
C THR A 82 -10.13 2.00 9.45
N LEU A 83 -11.23 1.25 9.61
CA LEU A 83 -12.38 1.67 10.41
C LEU A 83 -12.00 1.82 11.89
N PHE A 84 -11.24 0.86 12.44
CA PHE A 84 -10.71 0.92 13.80
C PHE A 84 -9.76 2.11 13.98
N LEU A 85 -8.85 2.33 13.01
CA LEU A 85 -7.92 3.45 13.06
C LEU A 85 -8.63 4.80 12.97
N LYS A 86 -9.67 4.92 12.14
CA LYS A 86 -10.52 6.10 12.07
C LYS A 86 -11.14 6.39 13.45
N ARG A 87 -11.71 5.36 14.09
CA ARG A 87 -12.29 5.52 15.44
C ARG A 87 -11.25 5.92 16.49
N ALA A 88 -10.04 5.36 16.41
CA ALA A 88 -8.94 5.75 17.29
C ALA A 88 -8.59 7.24 17.12
N LEU A 89 -8.52 7.75 15.89
CA LEU A 89 -8.27 9.16 15.58
C LEU A 89 -9.38 10.07 16.12
N GLU A 90 -10.65 9.70 15.96
CA GLU A 90 -11.80 10.43 16.51
C GLU A 90 -11.77 10.49 18.04
N LEU A 91 -11.20 9.49 18.70
CA LEU A 91 -11.00 9.43 20.15
C LEU A 91 -9.71 10.11 20.62
N GLY A 92 -9.04 10.88 19.74
CA GLY A 92 -7.89 11.71 20.09
C GLY A 92 -6.53 11.06 19.94
N GLN A 93 -6.43 9.89 19.28
CA GLN A 93 -5.13 9.34 18.90
C GLN A 93 -4.50 10.17 17.78
N SER A 94 -3.18 10.41 17.84
CA SER A 94 -2.53 11.22 16.81
C SER A 94 -2.28 10.43 15.51
N PRO A 95 -2.36 11.07 14.34
CA PRO A 95 -2.02 10.43 13.06
C PRO A 95 -0.61 9.82 13.05
N ARG A 96 0.35 10.44 13.74
CA ARG A 96 1.73 9.93 13.86
C ARG A 96 1.77 8.58 14.58
N ARG A 97 0.97 8.39 15.64
CA ARG A 97 0.84 7.10 16.34
C ARG A 97 0.26 6.02 15.42
N VAL A 98 -0.71 6.39 14.63
CA VAL A 98 -1.32 5.47 13.64
C VAL A 98 -0.27 5.02 12.63
N ILE A 99 0.54 5.93 12.09
CA ILE A 99 1.57 5.61 11.09
C ILE A 99 2.64 4.70 11.69
N VAL A 100 3.27 5.16 12.77
CA VAL A 100 4.36 4.41 13.43
C VAL A 100 3.85 3.06 13.93
N GLY A 101 2.68 3.05 14.57
CA GLY A 101 2.04 1.82 15.06
C GLY A 101 1.75 0.83 13.94
N SER A 102 1.23 1.29 12.79
CA SER A 102 0.98 0.44 11.63
C SER A 102 2.27 -0.13 11.05
N ASN A 103 3.32 0.68 10.95
CA ASN A 103 4.61 0.23 10.41
C ASN A 103 5.32 -0.75 11.35
N LEU A 104 5.27 -0.51 12.67
CA LEU A 104 5.74 -1.46 13.66
C LEU A 104 4.94 -2.77 13.62
N ALA A 105 3.61 -2.68 13.53
CA ALA A 105 2.75 -3.86 13.43
C ALA A 105 3.05 -4.67 12.16
N MET A 106 3.28 -4.01 11.02
CA MET A 106 3.74 -4.69 9.80
C MET A 106 5.09 -5.38 10.03
N GLY A 107 6.09 -4.69 10.59
CA GLY A 107 7.39 -5.31 10.92
C GLY A 107 7.23 -6.54 11.80
N VAL A 108 6.50 -6.41 12.91
CA VAL A 108 6.26 -7.50 13.88
C VAL A 108 5.50 -8.67 13.25
N SER A 109 4.50 -8.41 12.40
CA SER A 109 3.70 -9.46 11.77
C SER A 109 4.52 -10.38 10.86
N PHE A 110 5.65 -9.89 10.32
CA PHE A 110 6.53 -10.68 9.48
C PHE A 110 7.62 -11.43 10.27
N LEU A 111 7.92 -11.06 11.52
CA LEU A 111 8.95 -11.72 12.32
C LEU A 111 8.78 -13.25 12.45
N PRO A 112 7.55 -13.79 12.64
CA PRO A 112 7.39 -15.24 12.73
C PRO A 112 7.88 -16.00 11.50
N LEU A 113 7.90 -15.37 10.32
CA LEU A 113 8.38 -16.01 9.10
C LEU A 113 9.88 -16.36 9.18
N LEU A 114 10.65 -15.66 10.03
CA LEU A 114 12.07 -15.96 10.23
C LEU A 114 12.32 -17.37 10.77
N PHE A 115 11.36 -18.00 11.46
CA PHE A 115 11.48 -19.39 11.89
C PHE A 115 11.58 -20.38 10.72
N TRP A 116 11.05 -20.00 9.56
CA TRP A 116 11.11 -20.78 8.32
C TRP A 116 12.09 -20.20 7.31
N ALA A 117 12.82 -19.14 7.70
CA ALA A 117 13.80 -18.53 6.82
C ALA A 117 14.98 -19.47 6.60
N SER A 118 15.37 -19.62 5.36
CA SER A 118 16.61 -20.26 4.95
C SER A 118 17.35 -19.32 4.03
N PHE A 119 18.70 -19.27 4.18
CA PHE A 119 19.49 -18.51 3.21
C PHE A 119 19.36 -19.16 1.85
N PRO A 120 19.15 -18.35 0.81
CA PRO A 120 19.00 -18.86 -0.55
C PRO A 120 20.26 -19.64 -0.94
N LYS A 121 20.03 -20.85 -1.50
CA LYS A 121 21.10 -21.72 -1.98
C LYS A 121 21.11 -21.55 -3.51
N GLY A 122 22.12 -20.90 -4.03
CA GLY A 122 22.30 -20.73 -5.46
C GLY A 122 22.86 -19.35 -5.82
N GLU A 123 23.36 -19.26 -7.05
CA GLU A 123 23.90 -18.02 -7.59
C GLU A 123 22.75 -17.17 -8.11
N PHE A 124 22.56 -16.00 -7.54
CA PHE A 124 21.71 -14.94 -8.08
C PHE A 124 22.48 -13.63 -7.96
N PRO A 125 22.14 -12.60 -8.77
CA PRO A 125 22.84 -11.34 -8.77
C PRO A 125 22.89 -10.72 -7.38
N GLU A 126 24.07 -10.33 -6.90
CA GLU A 126 24.28 -9.78 -5.56
C GLU A 126 23.44 -8.53 -5.29
N TRP A 127 23.13 -7.75 -6.33
CA TRP A 127 22.26 -6.58 -6.20
C TRP A 127 20.86 -6.91 -5.65
N MET A 128 20.39 -8.17 -5.77
CA MET A 128 19.08 -8.56 -5.23
C MET A 128 19.01 -8.43 -3.71
N TRP A 129 20.16 -8.49 -3.00
CA TRP A 129 20.21 -8.20 -1.57
C TRP A 129 19.91 -6.74 -1.23
N LEU A 130 20.03 -5.82 -2.20
CA LEU A 130 19.61 -4.43 -2.05
C LEU A 130 18.10 -4.24 -2.22
N ALA A 131 17.39 -5.25 -2.75
CA ALA A 131 15.96 -5.13 -3.01
C ALA A 131 15.12 -4.95 -1.73
N PRO A 132 15.31 -5.71 -0.61
CA PRO A 132 14.54 -5.47 0.60
C PRO A 132 14.70 -4.06 1.17
N PRO A 133 15.92 -3.51 1.40
CA PRO A 133 16.08 -2.14 1.89
C PRO A 133 15.58 -1.09 0.91
N LEU A 134 15.74 -1.28 -0.40
CA LEU A 134 15.20 -0.40 -1.41
C LEU A 134 13.66 -0.38 -1.39
N CYS A 135 13.04 -1.56 -1.30
CA CYS A 135 11.59 -1.68 -1.13
C CYS A 135 11.11 -1.03 0.17
N SER A 136 11.87 -1.15 1.27
CA SER A 136 11.57 -0.47 2.53
C SER A 136 11.53 1.04 2.35
N PHE A 137 12.55 1.60 1.70
CA PHE A 137 12.65 3.02 1.43
C PHE A 137 11.53 3.52 0.51
N LEU A 138 11.31 2.83 -0.62
CA LEU A 138 10.25 3.18 -1.57
C LEU A 138 8.85 3.08 -0.94
N PHE A 139 8.60 2.04 -0.17
CA PHE A 139 7.33 1.88 0.53
C PHE A 139 7.10 3.00 1.55
N PHE A 140 8.12 3.34 2.34
CA PHE A 140 8.07 4.45 3.29
C PHE A 140 7.89 5.80 2.57
N LEU A 141 8.59 6.02 1.46
CA LEU A 141 8.42 7.22 0.62
C LEU A 141 6.99 7.32 0.06
N GLY A 142 6.43 6.19 -0.39
CA GLY A 142 5.04 6.10 -0.82
C GLY A 142 4.05 6.49 0.28
N GLN A 143 4.30 6.09 1.52
CA GLN A 143 3.49 6.51 2.66
C GLN A 143 3.61 8.02 2.92
N VAL A 144 4.80 8.56 2.96
CA VAL A 144 5.03 10.02 3.12
C VAL A 144 4.31 10.79 2.03
N GLY A 145 4.44 10.37 0.77
CA GLY A 145 3.74 10.96 -0.37
C GLY A 145 2.22 10.93 -0.21
N THR A 146 1.67 9.80 0.24
CA THR A 146 0.23 9.65 0.53
C THR A 146 -0.24 10.64 1.58
N PHE A 147 0.49 10.75 2.70
CA PHE A 147 0.11 11.70 3.75
C PHE A 147 0.22 13.16 3.29
N ARG A 148 1.25 13.51 2.52
CA ARG A 148 1.39 14.86 1.95
C ARG A 148 0.31 15.19 0.91
N ALA A 149 -0.09 14.20 0.10
CA ALA A 149 -1.19 14.37 -0.84
C ALA A 149 -2.52 14.63 -0.12
N LEU A 150 -2.79 13.90 0.96
CA LEU A 150 -4.01 14.05 1.76
C LEU A 150 -4.00 15.32 2.62
N ALA A 151 -2.84 15.71 3.17
CA ALA A 151 -2.73 16.91 3.99
C ALA A 151 -2.70 18.21 3.17
N GLY A 152 -2.20 18.15 1.93
CA GLY A 152 -2.05 19.34 1.06
C GLY A 152 -3.19 19.60 0.10
N GLY A 153 -4.22 18.74 0.05
CA GLY A 153 -5.33 18.85 -0.88
C GLY A 153 -6.58 18.12 -0.43
N ASP A 154 -7.63 18.22 -1.24
CA ASP A 154 -8.86 17.45 -1.03
C ASP A 154 -8.61 15.95 -1.19
N VAL A 155 -9.16 15.15 -0.29
CA VAL A 155 -9.18 13.67 -0.38
C VAL A 155 -9.77 13.21 -1.70
N SER A 156 -10.73 13.97 -2.24
CA SER A 156 -11.36 13.73 -3.55
C SER A 156 -10.41 13.86 -4.74
N VAL A 157 -9.29 14.60 -4.58
CA VAL A 157 -8.24 14.72 -5.60
C VAL A 157 -7.14 13.67 -5.36
N ALA A 158 -6.73 13.48 -4.10
CA ALA A 158 -5.65 12.56 -3.76
C ALA A 158 -6.01 11.09 -4.03
N THR A 159 -7.24 10.67 -3.72
CA THR A 159 -7.67 9.27 -3.87
C THR A 159 -7.66 8.78 -5.33
N PRO A 160 -8.22 9.51 -6.32
CA PRO A 160 -8.12 9.13 -7.73
C PRO A 160 -6.67 8.99 -8.21
N VAL A 161 -5.81 9.92 -7.79
CA VAL A 161 -4.40 9.91 -8.18
C VAL A 161 -3.68 8.68 -7.59
N LEU A 162 -3.92 8.35 -6.34
CA LEU A 162 -3.40 7.12 -5.73
C LEU A 162 -3.92 5.86 -6.41
N GLY A 163 -5.11 5.91 -7.01
CA GLY A 163 -5.67 4.82 -7.82
C GLY A 163 -4.86 4.50 -9.07
N SER A 164 -4.08 5.46 -9.60
CA SER A 164 -3.17 5.22 -10.75
C SER A 164 -2.07 4.21 -10.45
N LYS A 165 -1.83 3.86 -9.16
CA LYS A 165 -0.88 2.84 -8.74
C LYS A 165 -1.00 1.56 -9.58
N VAL A 166 -2.21 1.10 -9.87
CA VAL A 166 -2.41 -0.19 -10.56
C VAL A 166 -1.94 -0.12 -12.02
N VAL A 167 -2.22 1.00 -12.71
CA VAL A 167 -1.70 1.23 -14.08
C VAL A 167 -0.18 1.35 -14.06
N LEU A 168 0.38 2.09 -13.09
CA LEU A 168 1.84 2.21 -12.95
C LEU A 168 2.49 0.85 -12.64
N THR A 169 1.81 -0.02 -11.87
CA THR A 169 2.28 -1.39 -11.66
C THR A 169 2.28 -2.21 -12.95
N ALA A 170 1.26 -2.05 -13.81
CA ALA A 170 1.22 -2.71 -15.11
C ALA A 170 2.36 -2.23 -16.02
N VAL A 171 2.60 -0.91 -16.07
CA VAL A 171 3.73 -0.33 -16.82
C VAL A 171 5.07 -0.84 -16.26
N GLY A 172 5.28 -0.75 -14.94
CA GLY A 172 6.50 -1.23 -14.30
C GLY A 172 6.73 -2.73 -14.51
N SER A 173 5.67 -3.53 -14.47
CA SER A 173 5.74 -4.97 -14.76
C SER A 173 6.15 -5.24 -16.21
N ALA A 174 5.59 -4.51 -17.18
CA ALA A 174 5.95 -4.64 -18.57
C ALA A 174 7.41 -4.25 -18.88
N LEU A 175 7.97 -3.32 -18.08
CA LEU A 175 9.35 -2.85 -18.27
C LEU A 175 10.38 -3.70 -17.51
N LEU A 176 10.03 -4.24 -16.34
CA LEU A 176 11.02 -4.80 -15.41
C LEU A 176 10.86 -6.31 -15.18
N LEU A 177 9.69 -6.89 -15.46
CA LEU A 177 9.47 -8.33 -15.33
C LEU A 177 9.62 -9.02 -16.68
N PRO A 178 10.06 -10.28 -16.71
CA PRO A 178 10.15 -11.05 -17.95
C PRO A 178 8.76 -11.40 -18.49
N GLY A 179 8.62 -11.38 -19.81
CA GLY A 179 7.39 -11.73 -20.49
C GLY A 179 6.48 -10.52 -20.77
N ALA A 180 5.55 -10.73 -21.71
CA ALA A 180 4.58 -9.70 -22.07
C ALA A 180 3.41 -9.69 -21.07
N VAL A 181 2.98 -8.51 -20.63
CA VAL A 181 1.78 -8.36 -19.82
C VAL A 181 0.55 -8.59 -20.71
N PRO A 182 -0.28 -9.61 -20.43
CA PRO A 182 -1.47 -9.89 -21.23
C PRO A 182 -2.44 -8.72 -21.26
N GLY A 183 -3.15 -8.53 -22.39
CA GLY A 183 -4.08 -7.40 -22.57
C GLY A 183 -5.16 -7.30 -21.49
N ARG A 184 -5.62 -8.44 -20.94
CA ARG A 184 -6.59 -8.50 -19.85
C ARG A 184 -6.10 -7.81 -18.57
N PHE A 185 -4.81 -7.83 -18.26
CA PHE A 185 -4.25 -7.13 -17.09
C PHE A 185 -4.21 -5.61 -17.31
N TRP A 186 -3.96 -5.15 -18.54
CA TRP A 186 -4.05 -3.74 -18.89
C TRP A 186 -5.49 -3.23 -18.75
N LEU A 187 -6.47 -4.01 -19.25
CA LEU A 187 -7.88 -3.68 -19.10
C LEU A 187 -8.27 -3.66 -17.61
N GLY A 188 -7.88 -4.69 -16.85
CA GLY A 188 -8.12 -4.76 -15.41
C GLY A 188 -7.51 -3.57 -14.66
N ALA A 189 -6.28 -3.18 -14.97
CA ALA A 189 -5.60 -2.03 -14.38
C ALA A 189 -6.32 -0.71 -14.69
N ALA A 190 -6.74 -0.51 -15.94
CA ALA A 190 -7.47 0.68 -16.36
C ALA A 190 -8.85 0.79 -15.66
N LEU A 191 -9.62 -0.30 -15.65
CA LEU A 191 -10.92 -0.37 -14.98
C LEU A 191 -10.78 -0.16 -13.47
N CYS A 192 -9.76 -0.76 -12.85
CA CYS A 192 -9.46 -0.61 -11.43
C CYS A 192 -9.14 0.85 -11.09
N SER A 193 -8.25 1.49 -11.85
CA SER A 193 -7.89 2.89 -11.62
C SER A 193 -9.08 3.83 -11.80
N ALA A 194 -9.91 3.60 -12.82
CA ALA A 194 -11.16 4.35 -13.01
C ALA A 194 -12.15 4.12 -11.86
N GLY A 195 -12.29 2.88 -11.40
CA GLY A 195 -13.15 2.53 -10.25
C GLY A 195 -12.72 3.23 -8.97
N VAL A 196 -11.43 3.20 -8.64
CA VAL A 196 -10.88 3.91 -7.48
C VAL A 196 -11.05 5.42 -7.61
N ALA A 197 -10.86 5.97 -8.83
CA ALA A 197 -11.10 7.37 -9.10
C ALA A 197 -12.55 7.77 -8.80
N LEU A 198 -13.54 6.99 -9.29
CA LEU A 198 -14.97 7.25 -9.02
C LEU A 198 -15.33 7.13 -7.54
N LEU A 199 -14.74 6.17 -6.80
CA LEU A 199 -14.94 6.06 -5.34
C LEU A 199 -14.43 7.31 -4.60
N GLY A 200 -13.38 7.96 -5.11
CA GLY A 200 -12.83 9.21 -4.56
C GLY A 200 -13.63 10.47 -4.93
N LEU A 201 -14.39 10.43 -6.02
CA LEU A 201 -15.23 11.54 -6.45
C LEU A 201 -16.49 11.62 -5.56
N GLY A 202 -16.71 12.72 -4.89
CA GLY A 202 -17.91 12.90 -4.05
C GLY A 202 -17.70 13.82 -2.86
N GLY A 203 -16.46 14.24 -2.58
CA GLY A 203 -16.14 15.28 -1.64
C GLY A 203 -15.86 16.59 -2.39
N GLY A 204 -16.90 17.28 -2.84
CA GLY A 204 -16.73 18.48 -3.67
C GLY A 204 -16.16 19.67 -2.88
N GLY A 205 -14.96 20.11 -3.23
CA GLY A 205 -14.38 21.38 -2.85
C GLY A 205 -13.37 21.84 -3.89
N LYS A 206 -13.37 23.13 -4.25
CA LYS A 206 -12.27 23.73 -5.03
C LYS A 206 -11.08 23.92 -4.11
N SER A 207 -10.14 22.98 -4.06
CA SER A 207 -8.98 23.02 -3.17
C SER A 207 -7.87 23.92 -3.72
N LYS A 208 -7.46 24.91 -2.93
CA LYS A 208 -6.18 25.60 -3.09
C LYS A 208 -5.09 24.54 -2.79
N GLY A 209 -4.30 24.13 -3.79
CA GLY A 209 -3.23 23.13 -3.59
C GLY A 209 -3.42 21.81 -4.34
N ALA A 210 -4.47 21.69 -5.17
CA ALA A 210 -4.73 20.47 -5.94
C ALA A 210 -3.51 19.96 -6.73
N GLY A 211 -2.73 20.84 -7.37
CA GLY A 211 -1.53 20.46 -8.11
C GLY A 211 -0.46 19.81 -7.22
N ARG A 212 -0.26 20.30 -5.99
CA ARG A 212 0.68 19.73 -5.03
C ARG A 212 0.19 18.36 -4.55
N ALA A 213 -1.11 18.21 -4.29
CA ALA A 213 -1.72 16.93 -3.92
C ALA A 213 -1.58 15.89 -5.04
N VAL A 214 -1.77 16.30 -6.30
CA VAL A 214 -1.55 15.42 -7.48
C VAL A 214 -0.08 15.01 -7.57
N GLY A 215 0.87 15.93 -7.43
CA GLY A 215 2.30 15.60 -7.48
C GLY A 215 2.72 14.59 -6.42
N TRP A 216 2.33 14.80 -5.15
CA TRP A 216 2.61 13.86 -4.08
C TRP A 216 1.88 12.53 -4.24
N GLY A 217 0.64 12.55 -4.73
CA GLY A 217 -0.14 11.35 -5.01
C GLY A 217 0.48 10.49 -6.10
N LEU A 218 0.97 11.10 -7.19
CA LEU A 218 1.69 10.38 -8.26
C LEU A 218 3.02 9.82 -7.76
N ALA A 219 3.79 10.59 -7.00
CA ALA A 219 5.03 10.12 -6.38
C ALA A 219 4.78 8.91 -5.47
N ALA A 220 3.71 8.95 -4.66
CA ALA A 220 3.30 7.84 -3.81
C ALA A 220 2.89 6.61 -4.64
N ALA A 221 2.05 6.80 -5.65
CA ALA A 221 1.61 5.73 -6.53
C ALA A 221 2.79 5.06 -7.26
N ALA A 222 3.73 5.86 -7.77
CA ALA A 222 4.95 5.36 -8.42
C ALA A 222 5.85 4.59 -7.44
N SER A 223 6.05 5.11 -6.23
CA SER A 223 6.87 4.46 -5.19
C SER A 223 6.30 3.10 -4.78
N PHE A 224 5.01 3.01 -4.51
CA PHE A 224 4.36 1.74 -4.19
C PHE A 224 4.36 0.77 -5.36
N SER A 225 4.14 1.27 -6.58
CA SER A 225 4.15 0.48 -7.81
C SER A 225 5.51 -0.15 -8.05
N LEU A 226 6.56 0.65 -7.95
CA LEU A 226 7.94 0.18 -8.11
C LEU A 226 8.31 -0.83 -7.01
N THR A 227 7.88 -0.60 -5.77
CA THR A 227 8.02 -1.56 -4.67
C THR A 227 7.42 -2.92 -5.06
N ASP A 228 6.17 -2.95 -5.52
CA ASP A 228 5.48 -4.20 -5.84
C ASP A 228 6.16 -4.97 -6.98
N VAL A 229 6.66 -4.25 -7.99
CA VAL A 229 7.37 -4.85 -9.13
C VAL A 229 8.74 -5.40 -8.70
N ILE A 230 9.50 -4.66 -7.86
CA ILE A 230 10.78 -5.14 -7.33
C ILE A 230 10.55 -6.36 -6.42
N VAL A 231 9.50 -6.36 -5.60
CA VAL A 231 9.10 -7.52 -4.79
C VAL A 231 8.83 -8.72 -5.68
N ALA A 232 8.02 -8.56 -6.75
CA ALA A 232 7.72 -9.65 -7.68
C ALA A 232 8.97 -10.20 -8.35
N LYS A 233 9.97 -9.35 -8.63
CA LYS A 233 11.23 -9.73 -9.28
C LYS A 233 12.22 -10.40 -8.33
N ALA A 234 12.45 -9.82 -7.16
CA ALA A 234 13.55 -10.22 -6.26
C ALA A 234 13.13 -11.20 -5.16
N ALA A 235 11.91 -11.06 -4.62
CA ALA A 235 11.51 -11.88 -3.48
C ALA A 235 11.40 -13.39 -3.76
N PRO A 236 11.06 -13.87 -4.97
CA PRO A 236 11.12 -15.30 -5.28
C PRO A 236 12.51 -15.93 -5.14
N HIS A 237 13.58 -15.15 -5.36
CA HIS A 237 14.97 -15.61 -5.24
C HIS A 237 15.45 -15.63 -3.77
N ILE A 238 15.06 -14.62 -2.98
CA ILE A 238 15.46 -14.50 -1.57
C ILE A 238 14.56 -15.37 -0.67
N GLY A 239 13.32 -15.57 -1.06
CA GLY A 239 12.28 -16.24 -0.27
C GLY A 239 11.49 -15.28 0.62
N LEU A 240 10.16 -15.49 0.66
CA LEU A 240 9.24 -14.67 1.45
C LEU A 240 9.64 -14.57 2.93
N ALA A 241 10.11 -15.69 3.48
CA ALA A 241 10.45 -15.79 4.90
C ALA A 241 11.65 -14.92 5.33
N LEU A 242 12.50 -14.54 4.39
CA LEU A 242 13.60 -13.62 4.63
C LEU A 242 13.33 -12.23 4.07
N PHE A 243 12.80 -12.14 2.84
CA PHE A 243 12.50 -10.86 2.18
C PHE A 243 11.47 -10.03 2.96
N GLY A 244 10.38 -10.65 3.41
CA GLY A 244 9.29 -9.98 4.13
C GLY A 244 9.75 -9.29 5.41
N PRO A 245 10.39 -10.02 6.36
CA PRO A 245 10.94 -9.42 7.58
C PRO A 245 11.98 -8.33 7.32
N LEU A 246 12.88 -8.52 6.35
CA LEU A 246 13.88 -7.51 6.00
C LEU A 246 13.22 -6.24 5.46
N MET A 247 12.25 -6.37 4.55
CA MET A 247 11.54 -5.23 3.98
C MET A 247 10.67 -4.52 5.02
N MET A 248 9.78 -5.25 5.70
CA MET A 248 8.84 -4.63 6.64
C MET A 248 9.50 -4.19 7.94
N GLY A 249 10.55 -4.89 8.36
CA GLY A 249 11.43 -4.44 9.45
C GLY A 249 12.16 -3.14 9.09
N GLY A 250 12.63 -3.01 7.85
CA GLY A 250 13.22 -1.77 7.35
C GLY A 250 12.21 -0.60 7.33
N VAL A 251 10.95 -0.83 6.93
CA VAL A 251 9.88 0.18 7.02
C VAL A 251 9.64 0.61 8.45
N ALA A 252 9.57 -0.36 9.38
CA ALA A 252 9.42 -0.09 10.81
C ALA A 252 10.58 0.74 11.35
N MET A 253 11.82 0.36 11.01
CA MET A 253 13.03 1.07 11.41
C MET A 253 13.03 2.51 10.87
N LEU A 254 12.76 2.73 9.58
CA LEU A 254 12.67 4.07 8.99
C LEU A 254 11.62 4.92 9.69
N SER A 255 10.49 4.34 10.07
CA SER A 255 9.43 5.06 10.79
C SER A 255 9.89 5.54 12.17
N VAL A 256 10.65 4.71 12.89
CA VAL A 256 11.20 5.08 14.20
C VAL A 256 12.29 6.14 14.08
N LEU A 257 13.13 6.04 13.04
CA LEU A 257 14.23 7.00 12.81
C LEU A 257 13.73 8.37 12.35
N VAL A 258 12.73 8.40 11.47
CA VAL A 258 12.23 9.67 10.88
C VAL A 258 11.20 10.35 11.77
N LEU A 259 10.41 9.58 12.52
CA LEU A 259 9.41 10.10 13.43
C LEU A 259 9.96 10.06 14.86
N PRO A 260 10.14 11.23 15.53
CA PRO A 260 10.84 11.31 16.82
C PRO A 260 10.25 10.39 17.89
N VAL A 261 11.14 9.80 18.67
CA VAL A 261 10.90 8.76 19.70
C VAL A 261 9.95 9.17 20.82
N TRP A 262 9.67 10.48 21.03
CA TRP A 262 8.68 10.95 22.01
C TRP A 262 7.24 10.45 21.73
N VAL A 263 6.98 9.87 20.57
CA VAL A 263 5.76 9.10 20.27
C VAL A 263 5.60 7.90 21.21
N TRP A 264 6.70 7.34 21.74
CA TRP A 264 6.69 6.13 22.59
C TRP A 264 5.99 6.31 23.93
N GLY A 265 6.10 7.47 24.55
CA GLY A 265 5.42 7.74 25.83
C GLY A 265 3.88 7.73 25.72
N GLY A 266 3.34 7.62 24.53
CA GLY A 266 1.91 7.74 24.25
C GLY A 266 1.22 6.62 23.48
N LEU A 267 1.95 5.62 22.92
CA LEU A 267 1.30 4.49 22.21
C LEU A 267 0.38 3.66 23.12
N ALA A 268 0.67 3.66 24.39
CA ALA A 268 -0.01 2.82 25.38
C ALA A 268 -1.08 3.54 26.22
N THR A 269 -1.29 4.84 26.06
CA THR A 269 -2.15 5.65 26.95
C THR A 269 -3.27 6.35 26.20
N GLY A 270 -4.37 6.61 26.88
CA GLY A 270 -5.48 7.43 26.43
C GLY A 270 -6.72 6.66 25.94
N VAL A 271 -7.79 7.41 25.76
CA VAL A 271 -9.04 6.94 25.18
C VAL A 271 -8.79 6.52 23.73
N GLY A 272 -9.37 5.39 23.31
CA GLY A 272 -9.17 4.89 21.93
C GLY A 272 -7.96 3.97 21.72
N ARG A 273 -7.16 3.67 22.77
CA ARG A 273 -6.01 2.75 22.70
C ARG A 273 -6.36 1.38 22.12
N GLY A 274 -7.46 0.78 22.59
CA GLY A 274 -7.90 -0.53 22.08
C GLY A 274 -8.17 -0.50 20.58
N TRP A 275 -8.85 0.55 20.12
CA TRP A 275 -9.10 0.75 18.69
C TRP A 275 -7.81 0.91 17.89
N LEU A 276 -6.82 1.64 18.44
CA LEU A 276 -5.51 1.78 17.79
C LEU A 276 -4.81 0.44 17.68
N VAL A 277 -4.68 -0.32 18.76
CA VAL A 277 -3.95 -1.60 18.80
C VAL A 277 -4.57 -2.61 17.84
N TRP A 278 -5.89 -2.78 17.86
CA TRP A 278 -6.57 -3.66 16.92
C TRP A 278 -6.43 -3.18 15.48
N GLY A 279 -6.59 -1.86 15.24
CA GLY A 279 -6.45 -1.28 13.91
C GLY A 279 -5.06 -1.52 13.31
N VAL A 280 -3.99 -1.20 14.03
CA VAL A 280 -2.62 -1.40 13.53
C VAL A 280 -2.28 -2.89 13.38
N GLY A 281 -2.78 -3.76 14.28
CA GLY A 281 -2.62 -5.21 14.17
C GLY A 281 -3.24 -5.74 12.87
N LEU A 282 -4.46 -5.33 12.54
CA LEU A 282 -5.12 -5.68 11.28
C LEU A 282 -4.35 -5.16 10.06
N ILE A 283 -3.76 -3.96 10.13
CA ILE A 283 -2.87 -3.45 9.06
C ILE A 283 -1.63 -4.33 8.92
N GLY A 284 -1.07 -4.85 10.01
CA GLY A 284 0.04 -5.82 9.94
C GLY A 284 -0.38 -7.12 9.24
N VAL A 285 -1.51 -7.70 9.62
CA VAL A 285 -2.02 -8.95 9.05
C VAL A 285 -2.33 -8.80 7.55
N GLN A 286 -2.98 -7.70 7.13
CA GLN A 286 -3.27 -7.49 5.70
C GLN A 286 -1.99 -7.37 4.86
N ALA A 287 -0.93 -6.77 5.40
CA ALA A 287 0.34 -6.63 4.69
C ALA A 287 0.97 -8.01 4.40
N LEU A 288 0.86 -8.97 5.33
CA LEU A 288 1.27 -10.37 5.09
C LEU A 288 0.57 -10.95 3.86
N GLY A 289 -0.75 -10.81 3.75
CA GLY A 289 -1.49 -11.40 2.63
C GLY A 289 -1.16 -10.74 1.28
N VAL A 290 -1.01 -9.41 1.22
CA VAL A 290 -0.65 -8.72 -0.02
C VAL A 290 0.75 -9.11 -0.47
N LEU A 291 1.75 -9.00 0.42
CA LEU A 291 3.13 -9.32 0.07
C LEU A 291 3.28 -10.80 -0.30
N SER A 292 2.66 -11.70 0.46
CA SER A 292 2.64 -13.14 0.14
C SER A 292 1.99 -13.40 -1.21
N GLY A 293 0.88 -12.73 -1.52
CA GLY A 293 0.21 -12.83 -2.82
C GLY A 293 1.14 -12.48 -3.97
N ILE A 294 1.88 -11.38 -3.88
CA ILE A 294 2.84 -10.96 -4.91
C ILE A 294 3.99 -11.96 -5.03
N VAL A 295 4.59 -12.38 -3.91
CA VAL A 295 5.76 -13.28 -3.92
C VAL A 295 5.42 -14.66 -4.45
N ILE A 296 4.24 -15.19 -4.09
CA ILE A 296 3.81 -16.53 -4.50
C ILE A 296 3.42 -16.57 -5.97
N SER A 297 2.70 -15.55 -6.45
CA SER A 297 2.18 -15.52 -7.81
C SER A 297 3.17 -14.93 -8.82
N GLY A 298 4.04 -14.02 -8.40
CA GLY A 298 4.81 -13.18 -9.32
C GLY A 298 3.92 -12.18 -10.10
N ASP A 299 2.64 -12.03 -9.70
CA ASP A 299 1.65 -11.16 -10.36
C ASP A 299 1.27 -9.97 -9.48
N PRO A 300 2.04 -8.87 -9.52
CA PRO A 300 1.72 -7.68 -8.75
C PRO A 300 0.49 -6.94 -9.29
N ILE A 301 0.12 -7.13 -10.56
CA ILE A 301 -1.03 -6.45 -11.18
C ILE A 301 -2.32 -7.07 -10.65
N GLY A 302 -2.49 -8.39 -10.79
CA GLY A 302 -3.68 -9.10 -10.31
C GLY A 302 -3.89 -8.93 -8.81
N VAL A 303 -2.81 -9.03 -8.03
CA VAL A 303 -2.86 -8.80 -6.58
C VAL A 303 -3.37 -7.37 -6.27
N ASN A 304 -2.87 -6.34 -6.94
CA ASN A 304 -3.29 -4.95 -6.71
C ASN A 304 -4.72 -4.68 -7.17
N VAL A 305 -5.16 -5.27 -8.29
CA VAL A 305 -6.56 -5.15 -8.76
C VAL A 305 -7.52 -5.73 -7.73
N VAL A 306 -7.27 -6.94 -7.25
CA VAL A 306 -8.13 -7.56 -6.22
C VAL A 306 -8.05 -6.81 -4.89
N TYR A 307 -6.86 -6.39 -4.49
CA TYR A 307 -6.68 -5.61 -3.26
C TYR A 307 -7.36 -4.24 -3.31
N ALA A 308 -7.58 -3.65 -4.49
CA ALA A 308 -8.32 -2.40 -4.64
C ALA A 308 -9.79 -2.51 -4.21
N LEU A 309 -10.37 -3.72 -4.12
CA LEU A 309 -11.70 -3.95 -3.53
C LEU A 309 -11.81 -3.45 -2.09
N ARG A 310 -10.68 -3.20 -1.40
CA ARG A 310 -10.69 -2.56 -0.06
C ARG A 310 -11.50 -1.25 -0.03
N GLY A 311 -11.52 -0.49 -1.13
CA GLY A 311 -12.33 0.72 -1.25
C GLY A 311 -13.83 0.42 -1.20
N LEU A 312 -14.26 -0.65 -1.85
CA LEU A 312 -15.64 -1.11 -1.82
C LEU A 312 -16.02 -1.59 -0.40
N TRP A 313 -15.18 -2.43 0.22
CA TRP A 313 -15.41 -2.91 1.59
C TRP A 313 -15.49 -1.75 2.57
N SER A 314 -14.63 -0.74 2.42
CA SER A 314 -14.66 0.46 3.28
C SER A 314 -15.99 1.21 3.17
N VAL A 315 -16.50 1.40 1.94
CA VAL A 315 -17.82 2.02 1.73
C VAL A 315 -18.94 1.16 2.31
N GLY A 316 -18.92 -0.14 2.04
CA GLY A 316 -19.92 -1.08 2.58
C GLY A 316 -19.94 -1.10 4.10
N LEU A 317 -18.79 -1.21 4.75
CA LEU A 317 -18.67 -1.20 6.21
C LEU A 317 -19.20 0.11 6.83
N VAL A 318 -18.92 1.25 6.20
CA VAL A 318 -19.46 2.53 6.68
C VAL A 318 -21.00 2.56 6.61
N VAL A 319 -21.60 2.00 5.56
CA VAL A 319 -23.06 1.93 5.43
C VAL A 319 -23.67 0.97 6.46
N PHE A 320 -23.10 -0.23 6.64
CA PHE A 320 -23.68 -1.27 7.51
C PHE A 320 -23.32 -1.12 8.98
N VAL A 321 -22.12 -0.68 9.30
CA VAL A 321 -21.56 -0.66 10.67
C VAL A 321 -21.32 0.78 11.16
N GLY A 322 -21.42 1.77 10.27
CA GLY A 322 -21.10 3.17 10.55
C GLY A 322 -21.88 3.76 11.74
N GLY A 323 -23.13 3.33 11.93
CA GLY A 323 -23.95 3.74 13.08
C GLY A 323 -23.37 3.26 14.43
N TRP A 324 -22.74 2.08 14.47
CA TRP A 324 -22.12 1.51 15.68
C TRP A 324 -20.80 2.20 16.04
N VAL A 325 -20.11 2.71 15.01
CA VAL A 325 -18.79 3.36 15.15
C VAL A 325 -18.93 4.89 15.24
N GLY A 326 -20.15 5.42 15.22
CA GLY A 326 -20.42 6.85 15.34
C GLY A 326 -20.12 7.65 14.06
N ASN A 327 -20.10 7.00 12.89
CA ASN A 327 -19.76 7.65 11.64
C ASN A 327 -20.96 8.45 11.08
N ARG A 328 -20.75 9.74 10.79
CA ARG A 328 -21.77 10.68 10.32
C ARG A 328 -22.04 10.64 8.81
N GLU A 329 -21.48 9.68 8.07
CA GLU A 329 -21.63 9.60 6.60
C GLU A 329 -22.99 9.02 6.13
N ALA A 330 -23.90 8.71 7.04
CA ALA A 330 -25.25 8.16 6.72
C ALA A 330 -26.17 9.11 5.93
N GLY A 331 -25.78 10.38 5.71
CA GLY A 331 -26.57 11.42 5.03
C GLY A 331 -26.07 11.81 3.64
N LEU A 332 -25.27 10.99 2.97
CA LEU A 332 -24.72 11.34 1.65
C LEU A 332 -25.82 11.45 0.57
N PRO A 333 -25.76 12.50 -0.32
CA PRO A 333 -26.68 12.64 -1.43
C PRO A 333 -26.66 11.38 -2.33
N TRP A 334 -27.82 10.99 -2.86
CA TRP A 334 -27.96 9.80 -3.71
C TRP A 334 -27.00 9.80 -4.92
N ARG A 335 -26.70 11.00 -5.46
CA ARG A 335 -25.72 11.16 -6.56
C ARG A 335 -24.33 10.67 -6.18
N VAL A 336 -23.90 10.93 -4.97
CA VAL A 336 -22.60 10.45 -4.45
C VAL A 336 -22.60 8.94 -4.30
N LEU A 337 -23.71 8.39 -3.81
CA LEU A 337 -23.89 6.93 -3.70
C LEU A 337 -23.91 6.25 -5.07
N ALA A 338 -24.54 6.85 -6.08
CA ALA A 338 -24.56 6.35 -7.45
C ALA A 338 -23.15 6.34 -8.08
N ILE A 339 -22.37 7.42 -7.91
CA ILE A 339 -20.98 7.50 -8.41
C ILE A 339 -20.11 6.43 -7.70
N ARG A 340 -20.24 6.27 -6.39
CA ARG A 340 -19.52 5.24 -5.63
C ARG A 340 -19.95 3.84 -6.07
N GLY A 341 -21.24 3.64 -6.34
CA GLY A 341 -21.78 2.38 -6.89
C GLY A 341 -21.21 2.05 -8.28
N ALA A 342 -21.12 3.05 -9.15
CA ALA A 342 -20.46 2.89 -10.45
C ALA A 342 -18.98 2.54 -10.30
N GLY A 343 -18.26 3.20 -9.38
CA GLY A 343 -16.88 2.88 -9.06
C GLY A 343 -16.70 1.45 -8.56
N ALA A 344 -17.62 1.00 -7.69
CA ALA A 344 -17.67 -0.38 -7.21
C ALA A 344 -17.88 -1.37 -8.36
N GLY A 345 -18.81 -1.08 -9.28
CA GLY A 345 -19.06 -1.89 -10.48
C GLY A 345 -17.82 -2.03 -11.35
N LEU A 346 -17.07 -0.93 -11.57
CA LEU A 346 -15.80 -0.98 -12.31
C LEU A 346 -14.75 -1.85 -11.62
N LEU A 347 -14.67 -1.84 -10.29
CA LEU A 347 -13.75 -2.74 -9.55
C LEU A 347 -14.12 -4.20 -9.74
N PHE A 348 -15.41 -4.56 -9.72
CA PHE A 348 -15.83 -5.93 -10.03
C PHE A 348 -15.51 -6.33 -11.47
N LEU A 349 -15.75 -5.41 -12.44
CA LEU A 349 -15.37 -5.65 -13.83
C LEU A 349 -13.85 -5.79 -14.01
N ALA A 350 -13.05 -5.04 -13.25
CA ALA A 350 -11.60 -5.18 -13.24
C ALA A 350 -11.15 -6.58 -12.77
N VAL A 351 -11.73 -7.06 -11.67
CA VAL A 351 -11.46 -8.42 -11.18
C VAL A 351 -11.91 -9.47 -12.18
N TRP A 352 -13.10 -9.32 -12.74
CA TRP A 352 -13.60 -10.23 -13.77
C TRP A 352 -12.67 -10.27 -15.00
N ALA A 353 -12.19 -9.10 -15.46
CA ALA A 353 -11.30 -9.01 -16.62
C ALA A 353 -9.99 -9.77 -16.43
N ILE A 354 -9.42 -9.80 -15.22
CA ILE A 354 -8.20 -10.57 -14.94
C ILE A 354 -8.45 -12.07 -14.74
N LEU A 355 -9.68 -12.46 -14.39
CA LEU A 355 -10.07 -13.86 -14.21
C LEU A 355 -10.46 -14.53 -15.55
N ALA A 356 -10.95 -13.73 -16.51
CA ALA A 356 -11.28 -14.20 -17.86
C ALA A 356 -10.03 -14.47 -18.70
#